data_da4f3f456db4c0ce2a61bd81f186f84d
#
_entry.id   da4f3f456db4c0ce2a61bd81f186f84d
#
_cell.length_a   1.000
_cell.length_b   1.000
_cell.length_c   1.000
_cell.angle_alpha   90.00
_cell.angle_beta   90.00
_cell.angle_gamma   90.00
#
_symmetry.space_group_name_H-M   'P 1'
#
loop_
_entity.id
_entity.type
_entity.pdbx_description
1 polymer ?
#
loop_
_entity_poly.entity_id
_entity_poly.type
_entity_poly.pdbx_seq_one_letter_code
_entity_poly.pdbx_strand_id
1 'polypeptide(L)'
;MTFAGSPDRAEATLVPAAGYELDTFSISGLPRRPGPELARALLLAGRAPLACARILARRRPDVVLGGGGFVAGPMVLAAWRRRIPAALAEADAHLGLANRLAAPFARRVFLAYPIAGRDRIKYRVTGRPIPSRSRPVARDEARDLFDLPRDRAVLGVFGSLAGAQALNELAIEAFGSSGPAVLHVAGERDYASLQARVSRADYRLIPSTDQFGAALGAVDLALSRAGGTVWELAAAGVPAVLVPYPHATGDHQFLNASHFEGGAVVVREEELERVPALVRALLASPERLREMGETMRRLARPDAAETIAEELVALAA
;
A
#
# COMPACT_ATOMS: atom_id res chain seq x y z
N MET A 1 -7.27 -3.46 21.87
CA MET A 1 -7.03 -2.50 20.77
C MET A 1 -8.36 -2.12 20.17
N THR A 2 -8.62 -0.84 19.91
CA THR A 2 -9.81 -0.31 19.24
C THR A 2 -9.39 0.65 18.14
N PHE A 3 -10.26 0.89 17.19
CA PHE A 3 -10.01 1.81 16.08
C PHE A 3 -10.94 3.02 16.12
N ALA A 4 -10.50 4.11 15.53
CA ALA A 4 -11.31 5.30 15.31
C ALA A 4 -11.16 5.77 13.86
N GLY A 5 -12.27 6.04 13.20
CA GLY A 5 -12.28 6.33 11.76
C GLY A 5 -13.51 7.08 11.28
N SER A 6 -13.60 7.23 9.96
CA SER A 6 -14.76 7.80 9.28
C SER A 6 -15.86 6.73 9.09
N PRO A 7 -17.14 7.07 9.24
CA PRO A 7 -18.23 6.12 9.00
C PRO A 7 -18.40 5.76 7.51
N ASP A 8 -17.89 6.59 6.60
CA ASP A 8 -18.14 6.52 5.15
C ASP A 8 -16.94 6.03 4.34
N ARG A 9 -15.95 5.36 4.98
CA ARG A 9 -14.73 4.90 4.35
C ARG A 9 -14.50 3.40 4.57
N ALA A 10 -13.47 2.87 3.91
CA ALA A 10 -13.16 1.44 3.94
C ALA A 10 -13.01 0.87 5.37
N GLU A 11 -12.52 1.68 6.30
CA GLU A 11 -12.40 1.28 7.71
C GLU A 11 -13.74 0.91 8.35
N ALA A 12 -14.86 1.51 7.90
CA ALA A 12 -16.19 1.21 8.41
C ALA A 12 -16.63 -0.25 8.14
N THR A 13 -16.08 -0.85 7.08
CA THR A 13 -16.34 -2.26 6.72
C THR A 13 -15.20 -3.16 7.19
N LEU A 14 -13.94 -2.76 6.92
CA LEU A 14 -12.78 -3.64 7.12
C LEU A 14 -12.45 -3.86 8.60
N VAL A 15 -12.62 -2.85 9.46
CA VAL A 15 -12.28 -2.97 10.89
C VAL A 15 -13.21 -3.93 11.61
N PRO A 16 -14.56 -3.83 11.48
CA PRO A 16 -15.47 -4.82 12.05
C PRO A 16 -15.30 -6.21 11.46
N ALA A 17 -15.06 -6.32 10.14
CA ALA A 17 -14.79 -7.60 9.49
C ALA A 17 -13.53 -8.30 10.03
N ALA A 18 -12.55 -7.52 10.52
CA ALA A 18 -11.36 -8.04 11.19
C ALA A 18 -11.57 -8.32 12.69
N GLY A 19 -12.79 -8.18 13.23
CA GLY A 19 -13.13 -8.48 14.63
C GLY A 19 -12.79 -7.37 15.62
N TYR A 20 -12.55 -6.13 15.15
CA TYR A 20 -12.22 -5.01 16.02
C TYR A 20 -13.37 -4.01 16.15
N GLU A 21 -13.44 -3.33 17.31
CA GLU A 21 -14.37 -2.23 17.53
C GLU A 21 -13.91 -0.96 16.80
N LEU A 22 -14.85 -0.30 16.13
CA LEU A 22 -14.64 0.98 15.45
C LEU A 22 -15.48 2.07 16.08
N ASP A 23 -14.84 3.11 16.58
CA ASP A 23 -15.50 4.35 16.96
C ASP A 23 -15.48 5.33 15.78
N THR A 24 -16.65 5.78 15.35
CA THR A 24 -16.73 6.68 14.19
C THR A 24 -16.89 8.15 14.59
N PHE A 25 -16.35 9.04 13.78
CA PHE A 25 -16.58 10.48 13.85
C PHE A 25 -16.57 11.11 12.46
N SER A 26 -17.41 12.15 12.30
CA SER A 26 -17.54 12.81 11.00
C SER A 26 -16.35 13.71 10.72
N ILE A 27 -15.66 13.41 9.62
CA ILE A 27 -14.57 14.22 9.08
C ILE A 27 -14.50 13.98 7.57
N SER A 28 -14.04 14.97 6.82
CA SER A 28 -13.79 14.83 5.39
C SER A 28 -12.44 15.40 5.00
N GLY A 29 -11.89 14.93 3.88
CA GLY A 29 -10.73 15.57 3.28
C GLY A 29 -11.05 17.00 2.87
N LEU A 30 -10.02 17.86 2.84
CA LEU A 30 -10.17 19.26 2.41
C LEU A 30 -10.25 19.30 0.88
N PRO A 31 -11.35 19.79 0.28
CA PRO A 31 -11.44 20.02 -1.16
C PRO A 31 -10.35 20.98 -1.63
N ARG A 32 -9.82 20.74 -2.84
CA ARG A 32 -8.78 21.58 -3.44
C ARG A 32 -9.32 22.92 -3.98
N ARG A 33 -10.64 23.01 -4.19
CA ARG A 33 -11.29 24.21 -4.74
C ARG A 33 -12.08 24.92 -3.64
N PRO A 34 -12.06 26.27 -3.61
CA PRO A 34 -12.94 27.06 -2.74
C PRO A 34 -14.42 26.77 -3.06
N GLY A 35 -15.26 26.67 -2.03
CA GLY A 35 -16.68 26.42 -2.18
C GLY A 35 -17.37 26.01 -0.88
N PRO A 36 -18.70 25.80 -0.90
CA PRO A 36 -19.46 25.37 0.29
C PRO A 36 -18.94 24.08 0.93
N GLU A 37 -18.42 23.15 0.11
CA GLU A 37 -17.82 21.91 0.57
C GLU A 37 -16.55 22.14 1.40
N LEU A 38 -15.72 23.11 1.04
CA LEU A 38 -14.54 23.49 1.82
C LEU A 38 -14.94 24.08 3.16
N ALA A 39 -15.96 24.95 3.21
CA ALA A 39 -16.48 25.52 4.46
C ALA A 39 -17.01 24.41 5.38
N ARG A 40 -17.76 23.45 4.83
CA ARG A 40 -18.25 22.28 5.58
C ARG A 40 -17.09 21.41 6.09
N ALA A 41 -16.10 21.16 5.26
CA ALA A 41 -14.91 20.35 5.64
C ALA A 41 -14.12 21.02 6.76
N LEU A 42 -13.92 22.35 6.71
CA LEU A 42 -13.26 23.11 7.77
C LEU A 42 -14.06 23.09 9.08
N LEU A 43 -15.41 23.21 9.03
CA LEU A 43 -16.25 23.09 10.20
C LEU A 43 -16.14 21.70 10.85
N LEU A 44 -16.17 20.63 10.05
CA LEU A 44 -15.98 19.26 10.51
C LEU A 44 -14.59 19.07 11.11
N ALA A 45 -13.54 19.56 10.46
CA ALA A 45 -12.17 19.51 10.95
C ALA A 45 -12.01 20.24 12.30
N GLY A 46 -12.67 21.40 12.48
CA GLY A 46 -12.68 22.12 13.73
C GLY A 46 -13.41 21.39 14.88
N ARG A 47 -14.43 20.61 14.59
CA ARG A 47 -15.21 19.82 15.55
C ARG A 47 -14.62 18.44 15.84
N ALA A 48 -13.86 17.87 14.90
CA ALA A 48 -13.31 16.52 15.00
C ALA A 48 -12.46 16.31 16.28
N PRO A 49 -11.59 17.23 16.75
CA PRO A 49 -10.84 17.03 17.98
C PRO A 49 -11.71 16.85 19.23
N LEU A 50 -12.92 17.47 19.27
CA LEU A 50 -13.87 17.29 20.37
C LEU A 50 -14.50 15.87 20.35
N ALA A 51 -14.85 15.38 19.17
CA ALA A 51 -15.33 14.02 19.01
C ALA A 51 -14.25 13.00 19.39
N CYS A 52 -13.03 13.19 18.90
CA CYS A 52 -11.88 12.37 19.28
C CYS A 52 -11.61 12.40 20.80
N ALA A 53 -11.72 13.56 21.45
CA ALA A 53 -11.56 13.67 22.90
C ALA A 53 -12.60 12.88 23.68
N ARG A 54 -13.87 12.77 23.18
CA ARG A 54 -14.89 11.92 23.80
C ARG A 54 -14.58 10.43 23.64
N ILE A 55 -14.09 10.01 22.46
CA ILE A 55 -13.64 8.64 22.21
C ILE A 55 -12.50 8.29 23.16
N LEU A 56 -11.48 9.13 23.26
CA LEU A 56 -10.34 8.93 24.17
C LEU A 56 -10.76 8.88 25.64
N ALA A 57 -11.76 9.69 26.05
CA ALA A 57 -12.30 9.66 27.42
C ALA A 57 -12.96 8.35 27.77
N ARG A 58 -13.69 7.76 26.79
CA ARG A 58 -14.39 6.49 26.94
C ARG A 58 -13.42 5.30 26.90
N ARG A 59 -12.52 5.29 25.94
CA ARG A 59 -11.60 4.15 25.67
C ARG A 59 -10.38 4.14 26.59
N ARG A 60 -9.95 5.30 27.09
CA ARG A 60 -8.76 5.48 27.98
C ARG A 60 -7.52 4.72 27.48
N PRO A 61 -7.10 4.92 26.22
CA PRO A 61 -5.94 4.22 25.70
C PRO A 61 -4.65 4.73 26.35
N ASP A 62 -3.66 3.86 26.52
CA ASP A 62 -2.33 4.19 27.01
C ASP A 62 -1.49 4.88 25.92
N VAL A 63 -1.77 4.58 24.64
CA VAL A 63 -1.08 5.17 23.48
C VAL A 63 -2.03 5.26 22.27
N VAL A 64 -1.78 6.22 21.40
CA VAL A 64 -2.54 6.42 20.15
C VAL A 64 -1.60 6.33 18.95
N LEU A 65 -1.95 5.50 17.96
CA LEU A 65 -1.29 5.50 16.66
C LEU A 65 -2.20 6.12 15.61
N GLY A 66 -1.77 7.20 14.97
CA GLY A 66 -2.41 7.78 13.79
C GLY A 66 -1.87 7.14 12.52
N GLY A 67 -2.71 6.39 11.80
CA GLY A 67 -2.34 5.68 10.56
C GLY A 67 -2.23 6.55 9.31
N GLY A 68 -2.24 7.88 9.45
CA GLY A 68 -2.24 8.82 8.32
C GLY A 68 -3.64 9.29 7.91
N GLY A 69 -3.71 10.02 6.80
CA GLY A 69 -4.95 10.60 6.31
C GLY A 69 -5.51 11.70 7.23
N PHE A 70 -6.67 12.23 6.86
CA PHE A 70 -7.30 13.34 7.60
C PHE A 70 -7.90 12.94 8.96
N VAL A 71 -8.08 11.65 9.22
CA VAL A 71 -8.56 11.09 10.49
C VAL A 71 -7.51 11.18 11.59
N ALA A 72 -6.24 10.96 11.26
CA ALA A 72 -5.14 10.87 12.23
C ALA A 72 -4.86 12.22 12.93
N GLY A 73 -4.91 13.33 12.20
CA GLY A 73 -4.58 14.65 12.74
C GLY A 73 -5.40 15.05 13.98
N PRO A 74 -6.75 15.08 13.90
CA PRO A 74 -7.60 15.41 15.03
C PRO A 74 -7.45 14.45 16.22
N MET A 75 -7.23 13.17 15.96
CA MET A 75 -7.04 12.17 17.01
C MET A 75 -5.73 12.41 17.78
N VAL A 76 -4.63 12.62 17.05
CA VAL A 76 -3.31 12.93 17.66
C VAL A 76 -3.35 14.24 18.43
N LEU A 77 -4.02 15.28 17.91
CA LEU A 77 -4.20 16.55 18.62
C LEU A 77 -5.02 16.38 19.92
N ALA A 78 -6.09 15.57 19.87
CA ALA A 78 -6.90 15.28 21.04
C ALA A 78 -6.12 14.45 22.09
N ALA A 79 -5.32 13.48 21.66
CA ALA A 79 -4.43 12.70 22.53
C ALA A 79 -3.39 13.59 23.23
N TRP A 80 -2.73 14.46 22.46
CA TRP A 80 -1.76 15.42 22.99
C TRP A 80 -2.37 16.32 24.08
N ARG A 81 -3.57 16.89 23.84
CA ARG A 81 -4.27 17.71 24.83
C ARG A 81 -4.62 16.94 26.11
N ARG A 82 -4.83 15.64 26.00
CA ARG A 82 -5.12 14.76 27.14
C ARG A 82 -3.86 14.15 27.76
N ARG A 83 -2.68 14.50 27.27
CA ARG A 83 -1.38 13.97 27.70
C ARG A 83 -1.23 12.46 27.45
N ILE A 84 -1.99 11.91 26.51
CA ILE A 84 -1.85 10.53 26.04
C ILE A 84 -0.73 10.52 25.00
N PRO A 85 0.29 9.66 25.14
CA PRO A 85 1.33 9.51 24.12
C PRO A 85 0.74 9.17 22.76
N ALA A 86 1.22 9.84 21.72
CA ALA A 86 0.76 9.60 20.36
C ALA A 86 1.93 9.42 19.40
N ALA A 87 1.74 8.52 18.44
CA ALA A 87 2.62 8.33 17.31
C ALA A 87 1.84 8.48 15.98
N LEU A 88 2.56 8.68 14.90
CA LEU A 88 2.04 8.71 13.53
C LEU A 88 2.74 7.66 12.70
N ALA A 89 2.05 7.08 11.71
CA ALA A 89 2.63 6.27 10.67
C ALA A 89 2.43 6.96 9.31
N GLU A 90 3.51 7.03 8.52
CA GLU A 90 3.50 7.52 7.15
C GLU A 90 3.83 6.37 6.20
N ALA A 91 2.92 6.11 5.28
CA ALA A 91 2.98 4.96 4.39
C ALA A 91 3.72 5.23 3.07
N ASP A 92 3.96 6.49 2.75
CA ASP A 92 4.55 6.93 1.48
C ASP A 92 5.89 7.66 1.70
N ALA A 93 6.70 7.75 0.63
CA ALA A 93 7.98 8.46 0.64
C ALA A 93 7.82 10.00 0.69
N HIS A 94 6.63 10.47 0.99
CA HIS A 94 6.28 11.88 1.14
C HIS A 94 5.43 12.07 2.41
N LEU A 95 5.85 12.96 3.29
CA LEU A 95 5.06 13.25 4.49
C LEU A 95 3.79 14.01 4.12
N GLY A 96 2.65 13.31 4.15
CA GLY A 96 1.36 13.87 3.82
C GLY A 96 0.98 15.07 4.69
N LEU A 97 0.16 15.99 4.16
CA LEU A 97 -0.21 17.23 4.85
C LEU A 97 -0.77 16.98 6.27
N ALA A 98 -1.63 15.99 6.41
CA ALA A 98 -2.23 15.64 7.71
C ALA A 98 -1.15 15.21 8.72
N ASN A 99 -0.24 14.32 8.33
CA ASN A 99 0.86 13.88 9.17
C ASN A 99 1.85 15.02 9.45
N ARG A 100 2.12 15.89 8.47
CA ARG A 100 2.99 17.06 8.64
C ARG A 100 2.44 18.03 9.69
N LEU A 101 1.13 18.29 9.70
CA LEU A 101 0.46 19.15 10.66
C LEU A 101 0.33 18.49 12.04
N ALA A 102 0.17 17.17 12.11
CA ALA A 102 0.03 16.43 13.36
C ALA A 102 1.38 16.07 14.01
N ALA A 103 2.46 16.00 13.23
CA ALA A 103 3.78 15.63 13.71
C ALA A 103 4.28 16.44 14.92
N PRO A 104 4.06 17.76 15.07
CA PRO A 104 4.47 18.48 16.28
C PRO A 104 3.88 17.89 17.56
N PHE A 105 2.69 17.33 17.51
CA PHE A 105 1.93 16.80 18.66
C PHE A 105 2.20 15.30 18.93
N ALA A 106 2.89 14.62 18.03
CA ALA A 106 3.26 13.20 18.19
C ALA A 106 4.63 13.07 18.85
N ARG A 107 4.85 12.01 19.64
CA ARG A 107 6.16 11.65 20.22
C ARG A 107 7.05 10.92 19.22
N ARG A 108 6.44 10.11 18.31
CA ARG A 108 7.11 9.35 17.25
C ARG A 108 6.39 9.52 15.91
N VAL A 109 7.14 9.44 14.84
CA VAL A 109 6.62 9.34 13.47
C VAL A 109 7.35 8.18 12.81
N PHE A 110 6.62 7.10 12.54
CA PHE A 110 7.12 5.93 11.84
C PHE A 110 6.99 6.18 10.34
N LEU A 111 8.09 6.03 9.63
CA LEU A 111 8.18 6.28 8.20
C LEU A 111 8.35 4.95 7.47
N ALA A 112 7.53 4.69 6.46
CA ALA A 112 7.76 3.56 5.58
C ALA A 112 9.05 3.73 4.77
N TYR A 113 9.38 4.96 4.40
CA TYR A 113 10.53 5.31 3.58
C TYR A 113 11.41 6.38 4.25
N PRO A 114 12.71 6.45 3.96
CA PRO A 114 13.52 7.60 4.32
C PRO A 114 12.95 8.87 3.67
N ILE A 115 12.78 9.94 4.44
CA ILE A 115 12.32 11.24 3.94
C ILE A 115 13.39 12.28 4.29
N ALA A 116 13.88 13.01 3.31
CA ALA A 116 14.92 14.04 3.50
C ALA A 116 14.54 15.06 4.59
N GLY A 117 15.47 15.37 5.48
CA GLY A 117 15.25 16.28 6.63
C GLY A 117 14.36 15.70 7.72
N ARG A 118 14.10 14.38 7.72
CA ARG A 118 13.33 13.65 8.74
C ARG A 118 14.18 12.56 9.40
N ASP A 119 15.38 12.93 9.85
CA ASP A 119 16.42 12.06 10.42
C ASP A 119 16.58 12.21 11.95
N ARG A 120 15.79 13.10 12.59
CA ARG A 120 15.81 13.29 14.04
C ARG A 120 15.22 12.07 14.77
N ILE A 121 15.56 11.89 16.06
CA ILE A 121 15.10 10.78 16.94
C ILE A 121 13.57 10.56 16.88
N LYS A 122 12.80 11.62 16.64
CA LYS A 122 11.35 11.56 16.47
C LYS A 122 10.90 10.73 15.27
N TYR A 123 11.68 10.72 14.20
CA TYR A 123 11.37 10.04 12.95
C TYR A 123 12.14 8.72 12.88
N ARG A 124 11.42 7.61 12.67
CA ARG A 124 12.00 6.27 12.61
C ARG A 124 11.58 5.62 11.29
N VAL A 125 12.55 5.26 10.47
CA VAL A 125 12.31 4.48 9.26
C VAL A 125 12.12 3.02 9.66
N THR A 126 10.88 2.56 9.66
CA THR A 126 10.50 1.20 10.07
C THR A 126 10.13 0.31 8.89
N GLY A 127 9.90 0.88 7.71
CA GLY A 127 9.19 0.17 6.66
C GLY A 127 7.68 0.27 6.85
N ARG A 128 6.94 -0.41 5.97
CA ARG A 128 5.47 -0.49 6.02
C ARG A 128 5.05 -1.85 6.58
N PRO A 129 4.15 -1.92 7.56
CA PRO A 129 3.56 -3.17 8.01
C PRO A 129 2.93 -3.95 6.86
N ILE A 130 3.27 -5.22 6.77
CA ILE A 130 2.78 -6.15 5.75
C ILE A 130 1.78 -7.11 6.41
N PRO A 131 0.57 -7.28 5.84
CA PRO A 131 -0.39 -8.25 6.37
C PRO A 131 0.17 -9.67 6.36
N SER A 132 -0.13 -10.48 7.38
CA SER A 132 0.32 -11.88 7.45
C SER A 132 -0.15 -12.72 6.26
N ARG A 133 -1.33 -12.40 5.70
CA ARG A 133 -1.87 -13.04 4.49
C ARG A 133 -1.05 -12.75 3.21
N SER A 134 -0.13 -11.78 3.24
CA SER A 134 0.78 -11.46 2.13
C SER A 134 2.12 -12.18 2.24
N ARG A 135 2.32 -13.05 3.23
CA ARG A 135 3.50 -13.90 3.30
C ARG A 135 3.44 -14.93 2.17
N PRO A 136 4.50 -15.03 1.33
CA PRO A 136 4.48 -15.93 0.20
C PRO A 136 4.42 -17.40 0.66
N VAL A 137 3.68 -18.22 -0.09
CA VAL A 137 3.69 -19.68 0.04
C VAL A 137 4.67 -20.28 -0.97
N ALA A 138 4.91 -21.58 -0.89
CA ALA A 138 5.81 -22.28 -1.80
C ALA A 138 5.33 -22.12 -3.26
N ARG A 139 6.29 -21.95 -4.19
CA ARG A 139 6.02 -21.63 -5.60
C ARG A 139 5.07 -22.62 -6.27
N ASP A 140 5.30 -23.93 -6.10
CA ASP A 140 4.49 -24.95 -6.76
C ASP A 140 3.06 -24.98 -6.21
N GLU A 141 2.89 -24.87 -4.88
CA GLU A 141 1.59 -24.75 -4.23
C GLU A 141 0.85 -23.49 -4.69
N ALA A 142 1.55 -22.38 -4.77
CA ALA A 142 1.00 -21.11 -5.25
C ALA A 142 0.53 -21.21 -6.70
N ARG A 143 1.29 -21.87 -7.56
CA ARG A 143 0.93 -22.05 -8.97
C ARG A 143 -0.24 -23.00 -9.17
N ASP A 144 -0.30 -24.07 -8.39
CA ASP A 144 -1.45 -24.99 -8.41
C ASP A 144 -2.74 -24.28 -8.00
N LEU A 145 -2.69 -23.41 -6.99
CA LEU A 145 -3.83 -22.63 -6.52
C LEU A 145 -4.46 -21.75 -7.62
N PHE A 146 -3.62 -21.20 -8.50
CA PHE A 146 -4.07 -20.33 -9.60
C PHE A 146 -4.10 -21.04 -10.97
N ASP A 147 -3.97 -22.37 -11.04
CA ASP A 147 -3.85 -23.17 -12.27
C ASP A 147 -2.81 -22.59 -13.26
N LEU A 148 -1.63 -22.27 -12.74
CA LEU A 148 -0.52 -21.71 -13.51
C LEU A 148 0.53 -22.79 -13.85
N PRO A 149 1.21 -22.72 -15.00
CA PRO A 149 2.23 -23.69 -15.37
C PRO A 149 3.44 -23.59 -14.44
N ARG A 150 4.01 -24.77 -14.07
CA ARG A 150 5.18 -24.84 -13.19
C ARG A 150 6.50 -24.62 -13.93
N ASP A 151 6.53 -24.89 -15.22
CA ASP A 151 7.71 -24.93 -16.10
C ASP A 151 7.96 -23.65 -16.91
N ARG A 152 7.06 -22.67 -16.77
CA ARG A 152 7.15 -21.39 -17.50
C ARG A 152 7.25 -20.20 -16.55
N ALA A 153 7.82 -19.11 -17.07
CA ALA A 153 7.83 -17.84 -16.36
C ALA A 153 6.42 -17.24 -16.24
N VAL A 154 6.10 -16.72 -15.07
CA VAL A 154 4.79 -16.13 -14.75
C VAL A 154 4.96 -14.64 -14.43
N LEU A 155 4.25 -13.79 -15.18
CA LEU A 155 4.09 -12.37 -14.91
C LEU A 155 2.90 -12.15 -13.97
N GLY A 156 3.13 -11.47 -12.83
CA GLY A 156 2.06 -10.94 -12.00
C GLY A 156 1.66 -9.54 -12.45
N VAL A 157 0.38 -9.23 -12.56
CA VAL A 157 -0.12 -7.88 -12.84
C VAL A 157 -1.00 -7.43 -11.68
N PHE A 158 -0.56 -6.39 -10.93
CA PHE A 158 -1.17 -5.97 -9.68
C PHE A 158 -1.49 -4.47 -9.68
N GLY A 159 -2.75 -4.13 -9.91
CA GLY A 159 -3.21 -2.74 -10.07
C GLY A 159 -3.63 -2.03 -8.78
N SER A 160 -3.61 -2.67 -7.62
CA SER A 160 -4.24 -2.29 -6.35
C SER A 160 -5.74 -2.65 -6.24
N LEU A 161 -6.34 -2.47 -5.06
CA LEU A 161 -7.76 -2.78 -4.80
C LEU A 161 -8.74 -2.09 -5.76
N ALA A 162 -8.42 -0.87 -6.21
CA ALA A 162 -9.26 -0.13 -7.14
C ALA A 162 -9.01 -0.47 -8.62
N GLY A 163 -8.05 -1.36 -8.89
CA GLY A 163 -7.55 -1.60 -10.25
C GLY A 163 -6.66 -0.47 -10.77
N ALA A 164 -5.96 -0.73 -11.85
CA ALA A 164 -5.13 0.26 -12.54
C ALA A 164 -5.40 0.15 -14.04
N GLN A 165 -6.40 0.86 -14.52
CA GLN A 165 -6.91 0.71 -15.88
C GLN A 165 -5.80 0.70 -16.94
N ALA A 166 -4.84 1.64 -16.87
CA ALA A 166 -3.74 1.70 -17.83
C ALA A 166 -2.86 0.43 -17.83
N LEU A 167 -2.60 -0.15 -16.64
CA LEU A 167 -1.86 -1.41 -16.55
C LEU A 167 -2.68 -2.62 -16.99
N ASN A 168 -3.98 -2.61 -16.68
CA ASN A 168 -4.89 -3.67 -17.11
C ASN A 168 -4.97 -3.73 -18.63
N GLU A 169 -5.19 -2.58 -19.29
CA GLU A 169 -5.24 -2.47 -20.75
C GLU A 169 -3.92 -2.92 -21.37
N LEU A 170 -2.80 -2.38 -20.90
CA LEU A 170 -1.47 -2.76 -21.36
C LEU A 170 -1.23 -4.28 -21.28
N ALA A 171 -1.56 -4.89 -20.14
CA ALA A 171 -1.34 -6.32 -19.92
C ALA A 171 -2.17 -7.19 -20.86
N ILE A 172 -3.43 -6.82 -21.09
CA ILE A 172 -4.31 -7.53 -22.03
C ILE A 172 -3.83 -7.37 -23.48
N GLU A 173 -3.46 -6.16 -23.89
CA GLU A 173 -2.98 -5.89 -25.25
C GLU A 173 -1.66 -6.60 -25.53
N ALA A 174 -0.72 -6.58 -24.59
CA ALA A 174 0.62 -7.12 -24.78
C ALA A 174 0.72 -8.64 -24.58
N PHE A 175 -0.14 -9.21 -23.72
CA PHE A 175 0.01 -10.58 -23.23
C PHE A 175 -1.29 -11.41 -23.29
N GLY A 176 -2.42 -10.83 -23.64
CA GLY A 176 -3.72 -11.51 -23.66
C GLY A 176 -3.81 -12.65 -24.69
N SER A 177 -3.06 -12.56 -25.80
CA SER A 177 -3.06 -13.57 -26.87
C SER A 177 -1.78 -14.40 -26.94
N SER A 178 -0.64 -13.90 -26.44
CA SER A 178 0.66 -14.59 -26.51
C SER A 178 1.62 -14.07 -25.43
N GLY A 179 2.70 -14.81 -25.13
CA GLY A 179 3.77 -14.36 -24.22
C GLY A 179 3.90 -15.23 -22.96
N PRO A 180 4.36 -14.70 -21.83
CA PRO A 180 4.52 -15.44 -20.57
C PRO A 180 3.17 -15.90 -20.02
N ALA A 181 3.16 -16.85 -19.12
CA ALA A 181 1.98 -17.09 -18.29
C ALA A 181 1.70 -15.85 -17.42
N VAL A 182 0.43 -15.57 -17.12
CA VAL A 182 0.04 -14.35 -16.42
C VAL A 182 -0.92 -14.65 -15.28
N LEU A 183 -0.67 -14.07 -14.11
CA LEU A 183 -1.61 -13.90 -13.02
C LEU A 183 -1.99 -12.42 -12.92
N HIS A 184 -3.21 -12.07 -13.30
CA HIS A 184 -3.67 -10.70 -13.38
C HIS A 184 -4.79 -10.43 -12.37
N VAL A 185 -4.51 -9.65 -11.34
CA VAL A 185 -5.49 -9.14 -10.37
C VAL A 185 -5.97 -7.77 -10.85
N ALA A 186 -7.09 -7.76 -11.60
CA ALA A 186 -7.54 -6.58 -12.35
C ALA A 186 -8.26 -5.52 -11.49
N GLY A 187 -8.81 -5.92 -10.34
CA GLY A 187 -9.77 -5.12 -9.57
C GLY A 187 -11.20 -5.37 -10.03
N GLU A 188 -12.15 -5.35 -9.08
CA GLU A 188 -13.57 -5.62 -9.32
C GLU A 188 -14.18 -4.75 -10.43
N ARG A 189 -13.76 -3.47 -10.48
CA ARG A 189 -14.30 -2.50 -11.45
C ARG A 189 -14.04 -2.89 -12.90
N ASP A 190 -12.83 -3.36 -13.20
CA ASP A 190 -12.37 -3.55 -14.58
C ASP A 190 -12.51 -5.01 -15.05
N TYR A 191 -12.66 -5.96 -14.13
CA TYR A 191 -12.64 -7.40 -14.40
C TYR A 191 -13.61 -7.83 -15.51
N ALA A 192 -14.88 -7.44 -15.40
CA ALA A 192 -15.91 -7.90 -16.34
C ALA A 192 -15.64 -7.46 -17.80
N SER A 193 -15.12 -6.26 -18.01
CA SER A 193 -14.79 -5.74 -19.34
C SER A 193 -13.54 -6.38 -19.95
N LEU A 194 -12.63 -6.90 -19.12
CA LEU A 194 -11.37 -7.49 -19.54
C LEU A 194 -11.50 -9.00 -19.82
N GLN A 195 -12.41 -9.67 -19.12
CA GLN A 195 -12.55 -11.13 -19.17
C GLN A 195 -12.78 -11.66 -20.61
N ALA A 196 -13.61 -10.98 -21.40
CA ALA A 196 -13.90 -11.38 -22.78
C ALA A 196 -12.70 -11.24 -23.75
N ARG A 197 -11.64 -10.54 -23.32
CA ARG A 197 -10.46 -10.26 -24.15
C ARG A 197 -9.30 -11.22 -23.86
N VAL A 198 -9.47 -12.12 -22.91
CA VAL A 198 -8.48 -13.15 -22.56
C VAL A 198 -8.87 -14.45 -23.25
N SER A 199 -7.98 -14.99 -24.11
CA SER A 199 -8.24 -16.21 -24.89
C SER A 199 -7.32 -17.39 -24.55
N ARG A 200 -6.39 -17.20 -23.59
CA ARG A 200 -5.36 -18.19 -23.23
C ARG A 200 -5.67 -18.87 -21.91
N ALA A 201 -5.41 -20.18 -21.84
CA ALA A 201 -5.57 -20.95 -20.60
C ALA A 201 -4.53 -20.60 -19.52
N ASP A 202 -3.33 -20.13 -19.90
CA ASP A 202 -2.24 -19.73 -19.01
C ASP A 202 -2.22 -18.21 -18.71
N TYR A 203 -3.33 -17.52 -18.98
CA TYR A 203 -3.60 -16.16 -18.54
C TYR A 203 -4.75 -16.19 -17.52
N ARG A 204 -4.42 -16.09 -16.25
CA ARG A 204 -5.39 -16.11 -15.17
C ARG A 204 -5.77 -14.70 -14.79
N LEU A 205 -6.93 -14.25 -15.24
CA LEU A 205 -7.54 -12.98 -14.88
C LEU A 205 -8.49 -13.21 -13.69
N ILE A 206 -8.30 -12.49 -12.60
CA ILE A 206 -9.17 -12.55 -11.41
C ILE A 206 -9.51 -11.13 -10.94
N PRO A 207 -10.70 -10.91 -10.35
CA PRO A 207 -11.10 -9.59 -9.88
C PRO A 207 -10.30 -9.16 -8.65
N SER A 208 -10.15 -10.05 -7.68
CA SER A 208 -9.46 -9.82 -6.41
C SER A 208 -8.98 -11.15 -5.81
N THR A 209 -8.13 -11.10 -4.80
CA THR A 209 -7.72 -12.27 -4.02
C THR A 209 -7.45 -11.89 -2.58
N ASP A 210 -7.91 -12.71 -1.64
CA ASP A 210 -7.54 -12.68 -0.22
C ASP A 210 -6.25 -13.48 0.05
N GLN A 211 -5.80 -14.29 -0.92
CA GLN A 211 -4.58 -15.11 -0.89
C GLN A 211 -3.41 -14.41 -1.59
N PHE A 212 -3.18 -13.15 -1.27
CA PHE A 212 -2.16 -12.35 -1.97
C PHE A 212 -0.74 -12.92 -1.77
N GLY A 213 -0.46 -13.55 -0.64
CA GLY A 213 0.81 -14.27 -0.42
C GLY A 213 1.04 -15.40 -1.42
N ALA A 214 -0.01 -16.16 -1.77
CA ALA A 214 0.08 -17.14 -2.83
C ALA A 214 0.29 -16.48 -4.21
N ALA A 215 -0.40 -15.37 -4.50
CA ALA A 215 -0.16 -14.63 -5.74
C ALA A 215 1.31 -14.17 -5.86
N LEU A 216 1.91 -13.72 -4.77
CA LEU A 216 3.34 -13.36 -4.73
C LEU A 216 4.27 -14.57 -4.92
N GLY A 217 3.93 -15.73 -4.34
CA GLY A 217 4.69 -16.97 -4.49
C GLY A 217 4.64 -17.55 -5.91
N ALA A 218 3.55 -17.31 -6.66
CA ALA A 218 3.33 -17.86 -7.98
C ALA A 218 4.12 -17.18 -9.10
N VAL A 219 4.54 -15.92 -8.92
CA VAL A 219 5.06 -15.07 -10.00
C VAL A 219 6.58 -14.90 -9.95
N ASP A 220 7.19 -14.71 -11.11
CA ASP A 220 8.64 -14.48 -11.27
C ASP A 220 8.98 -13.00 -11.43
N LEU A 221 8.05 -12.21 -11.95
CA LEU A 221 8.16 -10.77 -12.16
C LEU A 221 6.79 -10.15 -11.93
N ALA A 222 6.74 -9.00 -11.29
CA ALA A 222 5.51 -8.24 -11.13
C ALA A 222 5.50 -6.98 -12.00
N LEU A 223 4.36 -6.67 -12.61
CA LEU A 223 4.01 -5.37 -13.17
C LEU A 223 3.01 -4.72 -12.21
N SER A 224 3.36 -3.60 -11.59
CA SER A 224 2.53 -3.03 -10.52
C SER A 224 2.59 -1.51 -10.45
N ARG A 225 1.57 -0.92 -9.82
CA ARG A 225 1.66 0.45 -9.29
C ARG A 225 2.60 0.51 -8.08
N ALA A 226 3.16 1.69 -7.82
CA ALA A 226 4.10 1.89 -6.72
C ALA A 226 3.41 2.36 -5.41
N GLY A 227 2.32 1.70 -5.05
CA GLY A 227 1.63 1.86 -3.78
C GLY A 227 2.17 0.92 -2.70
N GLY A 228 1.29 0.52 -1.76
CA GLY A 228 1.66 -0.36 -0.65
C GLY A 228 2.18 -1.72 -1.05
N THR A 229 1.70 -2.27 -2.16
CA THR A 229 2.07 -3.58 -2.72
C THR A 229 3.58 -3.73 -2.95
N VAL A 230 4.31 -2.63 -3.17
CA VAL A 230 5.77 -2.71 -3.37
C VAL A 230 6.48 -3.30 -2.15
N TRP A 231 6.02 -3.00 -0.93
CA TRP A 231 6.58 -3.58 0.28
C TRP A 231 6.30 -5.08 0.40
N GLU A 232 5.14 -5.54 -0.07
CA GLU A 232 4.77 -6.95 -0.12
C GLU A 232 5.60 -7.69 -1.17
N LEU A 233 5.80 -7.10 -2.36
CA LEU A 233 6.72 -7.60 -3.40
C LEU A 233 8.15 -7.69 -2.86
N ALA A 234 8.62 -6.67 -2.17
CA ALA A 234 9.96 -6.65 -1.59
C ALA A 234 10.16 -7.75 -0.54
N ALA A 235 9.21 -7.91 0.37
CA ALA A 235 9.28 -8.96 1.40
C ALA A 235 9.22 -10.36 0.80
N ALA A 236 8.48 -10.57 -0.28
CA ALA A 236 8.45 -11.81 -1.04
C ALA A 236 9.71 -12.01 -1.90
N GLY A 237 10.49 -10.96 -2.13
CA GLY A 237 11.64 -10.98 -3.04
C GLY A 237 11.24 -11.09 -4.51
N VAL A 238 10.07 -10.59 -4.87
CA VAL A 238 9.56 -10.57 -6.24
C VAL A 238 10.10 -9.34 -6.96
N PRO A 239 10.90 -9.50 -8.04
CA PRO A 239 11.31 -8.38 -8.88
C PRO A 239 10.13 -7.67 -9.50
N ALA A 240 10.26 -6.38 -9.80
CA ALA A 240 9.11 -5.65 -10.33
C ALA A 240 9.47 -4.67 -11.48
N VAL A 241 8.52 -4.49 -12.38
CA VAL A 241 8.38 -3.28 -13.20
C VAL A 241 7.32 -2.42 -12.53
N LEU A 242 7.71 -1.28 -12.01
CA LEU A 242 6.84 -0.37 -11.28
C LEU A 242 6.45 0.81 -12.17
N VAL A 243 5.15 1.01 -12.30
CA VAL A 243 4.58 2.14 -13.04
C VAL A 243 3.85 3.05 -12.04
N PRO A 244 4.51 4.10 -11.54
CA PRO A 244 3.90 5.05 -10.62
C PRO A 244 2.65 5.69 -11.19
N TYR A 245 1.63 5.93 -10.35
CA TYR A 245 0.43 6.64 -10.76
C TYR A 245 0.74 8.13 -10.97
N PRO A 246 0.52 8.72 -12.17
CA PRO A 246 1.00 10.05 -12.51
C PRO A 246 0.31 11.18 -11.73
N HIS A 247 -0.89 10.93 -11.20
CA HIS A 247 -1.65 11.91 -10.42
C HIS A 247 -1.51 11.74 -8.91
N ALA A 248 -0.52 10.95 -8.47
CA ALA A 248 -0.21 10.76 -7.06
C ALA A 248 0.24 12.10 -6.43
N THR A 249 -0.32 12.44 -5.27
CA THR A 249 -0.03 13.71 -4.59
C THR A 249 1.47 13.84 -4.27
N GLY A 250 2.12 14.89 -4.78
CA GLY A 250 3.56 15.12 -4.57
C GLY A 250 4.43 14.04 -5.21
N ASP A 251 3.94 13.38 -6.25
CA ASP A 251 4.63 12.31 -6.99
C ASP A 251 5.13 11.16 -6.07
N HIS A 252 4.40 10.94 -4.95
CA HIS A 252 4.85 9.99 -3.91
C HIS A 252 5.03 8.57 -4.45
N GLN A 253 4.24 8.13 -5.44
CA GLN A 253 4.43 6.79 -6.01
C GLN A 253 5.75 6.66 -6.78
N PHE A 254 6.20 7.71 -7.44
CA PHE A 254 7.53 7.70 -8.07
C PHE A 254 8.64 7.63 -7.01
N LEU A 255 8.52 8.39 -5.93
CA LEU A 255 9.47 8.33 -4.81
C LEU A 255 9.46 6.95 -4.12
N ASN A 256 8.27 6.35 -3.95
CA ASN A 256 8.14 5.00 -3.42
C ASN A 256 8.87 3.99 -4.33
N ALA A 257 8.65 4.06 -5.65
CA ALA A 257 9.28 3.16 -6.62
C ALA A 257 10.81 3.31 -6.63
N SER A 258 11.31 4.54 -6.60
CA SER A 258 12.75 4.85 -6.63
C SER A 258 13.50 4.26 -5.43
N HIS A 259 12.84 4.08 -4.28
CA HIS A 259 13.44 3.41 -3.12
C HIS A 259 13.85 1.96 -3.41
N PHE A 260 13.18 1.30 -4.34
CA PHE A 260 13.42 -0.10 -4.70
C PHE A 260 14.26 -0.26 -5.97
N GLU A 261 14.98 0.79 -6.39
CA GLU A 261 15.87 0.73 -7.53
C GLU A 261 16.91 -0.40 -7.38
N GLY A 262 17.19 -1.10 -8.48
CA GLY A 262 17.99 -2.33 -8.50
C GLY A 262 17.18 -3.62 -8.21
N GLY A 263 16.11 -3.56 -7.43
CA GLY A 263 15.14 -4.64 -7.26
C GLY A 263 13.90 -4.45 -8.15
N ALA A 264 13.64 -3.22 -8.56
CA ALA A 264 12.60 -2.87 -9.50
C ALA A 264 13.13 -1.96 -10.62
N VAL A 265 12.48 -2.01 -11.78
CA VAL A 265 12.65 -1.04 -12.87
C VAL A 265 11.45 -0.10 -12.84
N VAL A 266 11.72 1.20 -12.77
CA VAL A 266 10.68 2.23 -12.75
C VAL A 266 10.45 2.74 -14.16
N VAL A 267 9.19 2.69 -14.61
CA VAL A 267 8.75 3.19 -15.91
C VAL A 267 7.62 4.20 -15.67
N ARG A 268 7.73 5.41 -16.23
CA ARG A 268 6.64 6.38 -16.13
C ARG A 268 5.47 5.99 -17.03
N GLU A 269 4.26 6.43 -16.67
CA GLU A 269 3.05 6.06 -17.44
C GLU A 269 3.10 6.57 -18.89
N GLU A 270 3.82 7.65 -19.15
CA GLU A 270 4.04 8.20 -20.51
C GLU A 270 4.94 7.30 -21.37
N GLU A 271 5.61 6.31 -20.79
CA GLU A 271 6.52 5.37 -21.47
C GLU A 271 5.99 3.92 -21.44
N LEU A 272 4.69 3.71 -21.27
CA LEU A 272 4.08 2.38 -21.15
C LEU A 272 4.37 1.47 -22.35
N GLU A 273 4.56 2.01 -23.53
CA GLU A 273 4.91 1.25 -24.74
C GLU A 273 6.22 0.45 -24.61
N ARG A 274 7.12 0.84 -23.71
CA ARG A 274 8.38 0.13 -23.43
C ARG A 274 8.21 -1.11 -22.55
N VAL A 275 7.12 -1.14 -21.74
CA VAL A 275 6.91 -2.18 -20.71
C VAL A 275 6.84 -3.59 -21.29
N PRO A 276 6.11 -3.86 -22.39
CA PRO A 276 6.04 -5.23 -22.93
C PRO A 276 7.40 -5.80 -23.34
N ALA A 277 8.24 -5.00 -23.99
CA ALA A 277 9.59 -5.42 -24.38
C ALA A 277 10.49 -5.64 -23.16
N LEU A 278 10.41 -4.75 -22.18
CA LEU A 278 11.14 -4.82 -20.92
C LEU A 278 10.76 -6.09 -20.13
N VAL A 279 9.46 -6.37 -19.98
CA VAL A 279 8.96 -7.58 -19.31
C VAL A 279 9.49 -8.84 -19.97
N ARG A 280 9.43 -8.93 -21.31
CA ARG A 280 9.96 -10.10 -22.07
C ARG A 280 11.46 -10.26 -21.85
N ALA A 281 12.23 -9.18 -21.90
CA ALA A 281 13.68 -9.20 -21.68
C ALA A 281 14.04 -9.65 -20.27
N LEU A 282 13.34 -9.15 -19.24
CA LEU A 282 13.57 -9.55 -17.85
C LEU A 282 13.20 -11.02 -17.62
N LEU A 283 12.05 -11.49 -18.10
CA LEU A 283 11.64 -12.89 -17.97
C LEU A 283 12.53 -13.88 -18.73
N ALA A 284 13.24 -13.42 -19.75
CA ALA A 284 14.24 -14.20 -20.48
C ALA A 284 15.62 -14.25 -19.76
N SER A 285 15.79 -13.53 -18.64
CA SER A 285 17.05 -13.47 -17.89
C SER A 285 16.86 -13.89 -16.42
N PRO A 286 16.83 -15.20 -16.11
CA PRO A 286 16.63 -15.71 -14.75
C PRO A 286 17.66 -15.20 -13.74
N GLU A 287 18.91 -15.02 -14.17
CA GLU A 287 19.98 -14.48 -13.33
C GLU A 287 19.68 -13.04 -12.91
N ARG A 288 19.26 -12.20 -13.84
CA ARG A 288 18.85 -10.83 -13.55
C ARG A 288 17.65 -10.77 -12.61
N LEU A 289 16.65 -11.61 -12.80
CA LEU A 289 15.50 -11.69 -11.89
C LEU A 289 15.93 -12.10 -10.49
N ARG A 290 16.87 -13.05 -10.35
CA ARG A 290 17.41 -13.46 -9.05
C ARG A 290 18.09 -12.30 -8.33
N GLU A 291 19.00 -11.57 -9.01
CA GLU A 291 19.69 -10.40 -8.46
C GLU A 291 18.72 -9.30 -8.01
N MET A 292 17.71 -9.02 -8.84
CA MET A 292 16.66 -8.06 -8.53
C MET A 292 15.85 -8.53 -7.30
N GLY A 293 15.48 -9.80 -7.22
CA GLY A 293 14.76 -10.37 -6.08
C GLY A 293 15.57 -10.32 -4.78
N GLU A 294 16.87 -10.57 -4.82
CA GLU A 294 17.78 -10.42 -3.69
C GLU A 294 17.84 -8.95 -3.23
N THR A 295 17.85 -8.00 -4.16
CA THR A 295 17.81 -6.57 -3.85
C THR A 295 16.48 -6.19 -3.19
N MET A 296 15.35 -6.70 -3.70
CA MET A 296 14.05 -6.49 -3.07
C MET A 296 14.06 -6.96 -1.61
N ARG A 297 14.55 -8.19 -1.32
CA ARG A 297 14.65 -8.72 0.05
C ARG A 297 15.54 -7.87 0.96
N ARG A 298 16.67 -7.35 0.45
CA ARG A 298 17.55 -6.47 1.25
C ARG A 298 16.89 -5.15 1.62
N LEU A 299 16.04 -4.61 0.77
CA LEU A 299 15.31 -3.36 1.01
C LEU A 299 14.06 -3.57 1.87
N ALA A 300 13.53 -4.78 1.92
CA ALA A 300 12.34 -5.12 2.70
C ALA A 300 12.53 -4.89 4.21
N ARG A 301 11.42 -4.62 4.89
CA ARG A 301 11.33 -4.51 6.36
C ARG A 301 10.17 -5.38 6.84
N PRO A 302 10.32 -6.70 6.83
CA PRO A 302 9.21 -7.61 7.18
C PRO A 302 8.78 -7.50 8.65
N ASP A 303 9.65 -7.01 9.53
CA ASP A 303 9.50 -6.76 10.96
C ASP A 303 8.89 -5.38 11.29
N ALA A 304 8.43 -4.62 10.29
CA ALA A 304 7.90 -3.27 10.50
C ALA A 304 6.75 -3.20 11.51
N ALA A 305 5.86 -4.20 11.51
CA ALA A 305 4.72 -4.22 12.43
C ALA A 305 5.16 -4.45 13.87
N GLU A 306 6.06 -5.39 14.08
CA GLU A 306 6.64 -5.72 15.38
C GLU A 306 7.42 -4.54 15.94
N THR A 307 8.30 -3.93 15.13
CA THR A 307 9.08 -2.74 15.52
C THR A 307 8.18 -1.57 15.93
N ILE A 308 7.10 -1.30 15.17
CA ILE A 308 6.14 -0.25 15.53
C ILE A 308 5.40 -0.60 16.83
N ALA A 309 5.00 -1.85 17.01
CA ALA A 309 4.30 -2.29 18.22
C ALA A 309 5.18 -2.16 19.47
N GLU A 310 6.45 -2.57 19.41
CA GLU A 310 7.41 -2.42 20.50
C GLU A 310 7.63 -0.95 20.89
N GLU A 311 7.83 -0.07 19.91
CA GLU A 311 7.97 1.38 20.15
C GLU A 311 6.69 1.99 20.75
N LEU A 312 5.49 1.51 20.36
CA LEU A 312 4.23 1.98 20.95
C LEU A 312 4.09 1.53 22.40
N VAL A 313 4.44 0.27 22.71
CA VAL A 313 4.46 -0.23 24.10
C VAL A 313 5.43 0.59 24.96
N ALA A 314 6.63 0.88 24.45
CA ALA A 314 7.61 1.73 25.14
C ALA A 314 7.13 3.18 25.33
N LEU A 315 6.27 3.70 24.45
CA LEU A 315 5.66 5.03 24.63
C LEU A 315 4.53 5.04 25.66
N ALA A 316 3.88 3.90 25.88
CA ALA A 316 2.77 3.71 26.82
C ALA A 316 3.26 3.55 28.27
N ALA A 317 4.48 3.03 28.45
CA ALA A 317 5.14 2.90 29.76
C ALA A 317 5.64 4.25 30.28
#